data_6803a1b0ee56283cd16f2badb5759f48
#
_entry.id   6803a1b0ee56283cd16f2badb5759f48
#
_cell.length_a   1.000
_cell.length_b   1.000
_cell.length_c   1.000
_cell.angle_alpha   90.00
_cell.angle_beta   90.00
_cell.angle_gamma   90.00
#
_symmetry.space_group_name_H-M   'P 1'
#
loop_
_entity.id
_entity.type
_entity.pdbx_description
1 polymer ?
#
loop_
_entity_poly.entity_id
_entity_poly.type
_entity_poly.pdbx_seq_one_letter_code
_entity_poly.pdbx_strand_id
1 'polypeptide(L)'
;MEVARQLLFLEQWDKELEDVTLAPTAIRGGEPETCMIPETAQLTMDVRYKTRETSQQVHQQIMALKALGPGIRLEVQGKIDKPVMVADPKLFQKAVELGKSCGLEVKGVPIGGGSDGNFTSDAGVPTLDGLGTSGEFLHNPNEYIHIDHIARRTALVAKLLQSL
;
A
#
# COMPACT_ATOMS: atom_id res chain seq x y z
N MET A 1 25.97 -11.70 3.98
CA MET A 1 26.55 -10.31 4.06
C MET A 1 25.85 -9.37 3.06
N GLU A 2 25.61 -9.76 1.79
CA GLU A 2 24.99 -8.85 0.79
C GLU A 2 23.59 -8.37 1.21
N VAL A 3 22.71 -9.27 1.66
CA VAL A 3 21.38 -8.88 2.14
C VAL A 3 21.44 -7.79 3.21
N ALA A 4 22.41 -7.89 4.15
CA ALA A 4 22.58 -6.85 5.18
C ALA A 4 22.99 -5.51 4.58
N ARG A 5 23.85 -5.49 3.55
CA ARG A 5 24.22 -4.25 2.85
C ARG A 5 23.03 -3.64 2.12
N GLN A 6 22.26 -4.49 1.42
CA GLN A 6 21.04 -4.03 0.73
C GLN A 6 20.02 -3.49 1.73
N LEU A 7 19.83 -4.12 2.89
CA LEU A 7 18.93 -3.63 3.94
C LEU A 7 19.34 -2.25 4.46
N LEU A 8 20.62 -2.05 4.77
CA LEU A 8 21.12 -0.76 5.23
C LEU A 8 20.97 0.33 4.16
N PHE A 9 21.24 -0.04 2.91
CA PHE A 9 21.05 0.87 1.78
C PHE A 9 19.56 1.25 1.63
N LEU A 10 18.66 0.26 1.65
CA LEU A 10 17.23 0.49 1.51
C LEU A 10 16.65 1.30 2.69
N GLU A 11 17.13 1.05 3.93
CA GLU A 11 16.74 1.85 5.10
C GLU A 11 17.16 3.32 4.96
N GLN A 12 18.37 3.57 4.46
CA GLN A 12 18.81 4.93 4.23
C GLN A 12 18.02 5.59 3.10
N TRP A 13 17.79 4.87 2.02
CA TRP A 13 17.03 5.36 0.89
C TRP A 13 15.56 5.65 1.24
N ASP A 14 14.91 4.80 2.06
CA ASP A 14 13.55 5.04 2.55
C ASP A 14 13.42 6.40 3.27
N LYS A 15 14.44 6.79 4.06
CA LYS A 15 14.46 8.08 4.77
C LYS A 15 14.58 9.29 3.84
N GLU A 16 15.07 9.10 2.63
CA GLU A 16 15.27 10.14 1.61
C GLU A 16 14.07 10.28 0.67
N LEU A 17 13.14 9.28 0.69
CA LEU A 17 11.97 9.26 -0.17
C LEU A 17 10.78 9.96 0.47
N GLU A 18 10.16 10.84 -0.30
CA GLU A 18 8.85 11.39 0.02
C GLU A 18 7.76 10.56 -0.65
N ASP A 19 6.65 10.34 0.06
CA ASP A 19 5.47 9.63 -0.48
C ASP A 19 5.68 8.17 -0.89
N VAL A 20 6.75 7.54 -0.40
CA VAL A 20 7.10 6.13 -0.60
C VAL A 20 7.48 5.52 0.74
N THR A 21 7.21 4.25 0.91
CA THR A 21 7.72 3.45 2.03
C THR A 21 8.31 2.15 1.48
N LEU A 22 9.55 1.87 1.86
CA LEU A 22 10.25 0.62 1.54
C LEU A 22 10.28 -0.25 2.80
N ALA A 23 9.45 -1.29 2.85
CA ALA A 23 9.35 -2.16 4.01
C ALA A 23 9.89 -3.56 3.72
N PRO A 24 11.09 -3.93 4.19
CA PRO A 24 11.55 -5.32 4.15
C PRO A 24 10.62 -6.22 4.98
N THR A 25 10.02 -7.22 4.35
CA THR A 25 9.01 -8.07 4.99
C THR A 25 9.50 -9.48 5.29
N ALA A 26 10.51 -9.96 4.57
CA ALA A 26 11.10 -11.27 4.84
C ALA A 26 12.55 -11.34 4.37
N ILE A 27 13.34 -12.09 5.12
CA ILE A 27 14.70 -12.50 4.73
C ILE A 27 14.75 -14.02 4.82
N ARG A 28 15.29 -14.65 3.80
CA ARG A 28 15.53 -16.09 3.76
C ARG A 28 16.93 -16.36 3.25
N GLY A 29 17.61 -17.34 3.81
CA GLY A 29 18.93 -17.78 3.35
C GLY A 29 19.64 -18.61 4.40
N GLY A 30 20.39 -19.61 3.93
CA GLY A 30 21.07 -20.57 4.77
C GLY A 30 20.18 -21.67 5.31
N GLU A 31 20.82 -22.70 5.84
CA GLU A 31 20.18 -23.80 6.56
C GLU A 31 20.51 -23.68 8.05
N PRO A 32 19.56 -23.94 8.97
CA PRO A 32 19.75 -23.72 10.41
C PRO A 32 20.93 -24.46 11.04
N GLU A 33 21.28 -25.59 10.46
CA GLU A 33 22.25 -26.52 11.07
C GLU A 33 23.62 -26.55 10.38
N THR A 34 23.92 -25.61 9.48
CA THR A 34 25.15 -25.62 8.71
C THR A 34 26.16 -24.58 9.19
N CYS A 35 27.43 -24.98 9.21
CA CYS A 35 28.58 -24.07 9.38
C CYS A 35 29.01 -23.42 8.04
N MET A 36 28.23 -23.58 6.98
CA MET A 36 28.55 -23.07 5.64
C MET A 36 27.94 -21.70 5.39
N ILE A 37 28.67 -20.89 4.64
CA ILE A 37 28.14 -19.63 4.14
C ILE A 37 27.09 -19.96 3.07
N PRO A 38 25.85 -19.42 3.18
CA PRO A 38 24.82 -19.65 2.17
C PRO A 38 25.23 -19.19 0.78
N GLU A 39 24.98 -20.00 -0.23
CA GLU A 39 25.20 -19.63 -1.63
C GLU A 39 24.19 -18.57 -2.09
N THR A 40 22.97 -18.64 -1.56
CA THR A 40 21.88 -17.75 -1.93
C THR A 40 21.20 -17.16 -0.70
N ALA A 41 20.66 -15.95 -0.85
CA ALA A 41 19.77 -15.33 0.11
C ALA A 41 18.72 -14.51 -0.63
N GLN A 42 17.54 -14.40 -0.06
CA GLN A 42 16.40 -13.66 -0.61
C GLN A 42 15.95 -12.60 0.36
N LEU A 43 15.70 -11.41 -0.15
CA LEU A 43 15.03 -10.32 0.54
C LEU A 43 13.70 -10.05 -0.15
N THR A 44 12.60 -10.07 0.59
CA THR A 44 11.28 -9.66 0.11
C THR A 44 10.95 -8.30 0.69
N MET A 45 10.37 -7.44 -0.13
CA MET A 45 10.06 -6.07 0.25
C MET A 45 8.64 -5.69 -0.21
N ASP A 46 7.88 -5.05 0.67
CA ASP A 46 6.65 -4.34 0.34
C ASP A 46 6.99 -2.87 0.05
N VAL A 47 6.47 -2.34 -1.05
CA VAL A 47 6.70 -0.96 -1.47
C VAL A 47 5.37 -0.25 -1.59
N ARG A 48 5.20 0.83 -0.82
CA ARG A 48 3.99 1.65 -0.85
C ARG A 48 4.30 3.03 -1.38
N TYR A 49 3.39 3.58 -2.15
CA TYR A 49 3.56 4.86 -2.84
C TYR A 49 2.22 5.58 -2.94
N LYS A 50 2.24 6.91 -3.01
CA LYS A 50 1.02 7.74 -3.04
C LYS A 50 0.64 8.20 -4.44
N THR A 51 1.60 8.28 -5.38
CA THR A 51 1.33 8.75 -6.74
C THR A 51 1.76 7.73 -7.79
N ARG A 52 1.18 7.82 -8.99
CA ARG A 52 1.55 6.96 -10.12
C ARG A 52 2.99 7.23 -10.57
N GLU A 53 3.37 8.48 -10.59
CA GLU A 53 4.72 8.94 -10.96
C GLU A 53 5.76 8.36 -10.01
N THR A 54 5.56 8.50 -8.71
CA THR A 54 6.44 7.92 -7.68
C THR A 54 6.52 6.39 -7.79
N SER A 55 5.39 5.72 -8.07
CA SER A 55 5.38 4.26 -8.22
C SER A 55 6.28 3.79 -9.37
N GLN A 56 6.21 4.47 -10.50
CA GLN A 56 7.03 4.14 -11.67
C GLN A 56 8.51 4.44 -11.45
N GLN A 57 8.82 5.59 -10.87
CA GLN A 57 10.20 6.00 -10.57
C GLN A 57 10.87 5.02 -9.60
N VAL A 58 10.21 4.72 -8.47
CA VAL A 58 10.76 3.80 -7.47
C VAL A 58 10.86 2.38 -8.02
N HIS A 59 9.87 1.92 -8.79
CA HIS A 59 9.95 0.62 -9.45
C HIS A 59 11.19 0.54 -10.37
N GLN A 60 11.42 1.54 -11.22
CA GLN A 60 12.60 1.58 -12.09
C GLN A 60 13.91 1.58 -11.31
N GLN A 61 13.98 2.34 -10.21
CA GLN A 61 15.17 2.41 -9.36
C GLN A 61 15.43 1.08 -8.65
N ILE A 62 14.39 0.42 -8.13
CA ILE A 62 14.50 -0.91 -7.52
C ILE A 62 15.00 -1.94 -8.54
N MET A 63 14.42 -1.94 -9.75
CA MET A 63 14.85 -2.87 -10.82
C MET A 63 16.29 -2.61 -11.30
N ALA A 64 16.82 -1.41 -11.06
CA ALA A 64 18.19 -1.03 -11.40
C ALA A 64 19.21 -1.26 -10.27
N LEU A 65 18.79 -1.78 -9.12
CA LEU A 65 19.69 -2.08 -8.00
C LEU A 65 20.83 -3.00 -8.43
N LYS A 66 22.00 -2.77 -7.85
CA LYS A 66 23.21 -3.56 -8.11
C LYS A 66 23.74 -4.16 -6.82
N ALA A 67 24.48 -5.24 -6.95
CA ALA A 67 25.19 -5.80 -5.83
C ALA A 67 26.21 -4.79 -5.27
N LEU A 68 26.25 -4.69 -3.95
CA LEU A 68 27.14 -3.78 -3.21
C LEU A 68 28.45 -4.47 -2.80
N GLY A 69 28.49 -5.81 -2.84
CA GLY A 69 29.66 -6.61 -2.52
C GLY A 69 30.34 -7.21 -3.75
N PRO A 70 31.65 -7.47 -3.70
CA PRO A 70 32.36 -8.10 -4.80
C PRO A 70 31.93 -9.57 -4.97
N GLY A 71 31.89 -10.02 -6.23
CA GLY A 71 31.60 -11.42 -6.55
C GLY A 71 30.15 -11.86 -6.30
N ILE A 72 29.24 -10.93 -6.06
CA ILE A 72 27.82 -11.20 -5.84
C ILE A 72 27.04 -10.97 -7.12
N ARG A 73 26.14 -11.88 -7.43
CA ARG A 73 25.08 -11.69 -8.43
C ARG A 73 23.80 -11.30 -7.71
N LEU A 74 23.27 -10.13 -8.01
CA LEU A 74 21.96 -9.66 -7.57
C LEU A 74 20.95 -9.86 -8.70
N GLU A 75 19.86 -10.54 -8.39
CA GLU A 75 18.68 -10.61 -9.23
C GLU A 75 17.54 -9.89 -8.54
N VAL A 76 16.93 -8.94 -9.25
CA VAL A 76 15.78 -8.19 -8.76
C VAL A 76 14.56 -8.59 -9.56
N GLN A 77 13.48 -8.93 -8.87
CA GLN A 77 12.19 -9.25 -9.48
C GLN A 77 11.11 -8.47 -8.73
N GLY A 78 10.16 -7.93 -9.47
CA GLY A 78 9.07 -7.17 -8.87
C GLY A 78 8.09 -6.69 -9.92
N LYS A 79 6.91 -6.32 -9.45
CA LYS A 79 5.85 -5.72 -10.25
C LYS A 79 5.12 -4.68 -9.43
N ILE A 80 4.48 -3.74 -10.08
CA ILE A 80 3.45 -2.91 -9.46
C ILE A 80 2.21 -3.78 -9.32
N ASP A 81 1.95 -4.26 -8.13
CA ASP A 81 0.84 -5.18 -7.85
C ASP A 81 -0.51 -4.46 -7.87
N LYS A 82 -0.57 -3.28 -7.28
CA LYS A 82 -1.79 -2.44 -7.29
C LYS A 82 -1.45 -1.03 -7.76
N PRO A 83 -2.14 -0.52 -8.79
CA PRO A 83 -1.98 0.86 -9.22
C PRO A 83 -2.48 1.83 -8.14
N VAL A 84 -2.06 3.09 -8.22
CA VAL A 84 -2.57 4.12 -7.31
C VAL A 84 -4.04 4.41 -7.62
N MET A 85 -4.88 4.35 -6.60
CA MET A 85 -6.28 4.74 -6.73
C MET A 85 -6.42 6.26 -6.65
N VAL A 86 -7.14 6.81 -7.61
CA VAL A 86 -7.55 8.21 -7.61
C VAL A 86 -9.07 8.25 -7.43
N ALA A 87 -9.52 8.79 -6.31
CA ALA A 87 -10.95 8.93 -6.04
C ALA A 87 -11.60 9.86 -7.08
N ASP A 88 -12.78 9.48 -7.58
CA ASP A 88 -13.54 10.34 -8.48
C ASP A 88 -14.06 11.57 -7.73
N PRO A 89 -13.74 12.80 -8.19
CA PRO A 89 -14.12 14.02 -7.47
C PRO A 89 -15.62 14.23 -7.36
N LYS A 90 -16.41 13.82 -8.37
CA LYS A 90 -17.86 13.99 -8.38
C LYS A 90 -18.53 13.03 -7.41
N LEU A 91 -18.10 11.75 -7.42
CA LEU A 91 -18.57 10.76 -6.45
C LEU A 91 -18.18 11.14 -5.04
N PHE A 92 -16.97 11.65 -4.83
CA PHE A 92 -16.52 12.10 -3.52
C PHE A 92 -17.37 13.28 -3.01
N GLN A 93 -17.59 14.30 -3.83
CA GLN A 93 -18.45 15.43 -3.48
C GLN A 93 -19.87 14.97 -3.11
N LYS A 94 -20.45 14.06 -3.88
CA LYS A 94 -21.75 13.46 -3.61
C LYS A 94 -21.76 12.68 -2.29
N ALA A 95 -20.70 11.93 -1.99
CA ALA A 95 -20.57 11.23 -0.71
C ALA A 95 -20.49 12.19 0.49
N VAL A 96 -19.80 13.33 0.34
CA VAL A 96 -19.76 14.39 1.36
C VAL A 96 -21.15 14.99 1.61
N GLU A 97 -21.90 15.30 0.57
CA GLU A 97 -23.25 15.89 0.68
C GLU A 97 -24.24 14.91 1.32
N LEU A 98 -24.27 13.66 0.83
CA LEU A 98 -25.17 12.64 1.37
C LEU A 98 -24.76 12.21 2.80
N GLY A 99 -23.46 12.21 3.09
CA GLY A 99 -22.92 11.89 4.42
C GLY A 99 -23.48 12.80 5.51
N LYS A 100 -23.58 14.12 5.23
CA LYS A 100 -24.18 15.08 6.16
C LYS A 100 -25.61 14.69 6.56
N SER A 101 -26.41 14.21 5.59
CA SER A 101 -27.78 13.75 5.86
C SER A 101 -27.85 12.43 6.64
N CYS A 102 -26.72 11.72 6.77
CA CYS A 102 -26.58 10.49 7.58
C CYS A 102 -25.88 10.77 8.92
N GLY A 103 -25.60 12.04 9.24
CA GLY A 103 -24.85 12.41 10.45
C GLY A 103 -23.38 11.97 10.40
N LEU A 104 -22.80 11.93 9.19
CA LEU A 104 -21.40 11.59 8.96
C LEU A 104 -20.62 12.80 8.42
N GLU A 105 -19.43 13.01 8.93
CA GLU A 105 -18.41 13.85 8.32
C GLU A 105 -17.52 12.96 7.41
N VAL A 106 -17.71 13.08 6.10
CA VAL A 106 -16.93 12.31 5.12
C VAL A 106 -15.69 13.11 4.75
N LYS A 107 -14.50 12.49 4.95
CA LYS A 107 -13.21 13.06 4.61
C LYS A 107 -12.46 12.13 3.68
N GLY A 108 -11.81 12.67 2.65
CA GLY A 108 -10.84 11.95 1.84
C GLY A 108 -9.49 11.92 2.54
N VAL A 109 -8.94 10.74 2.72
CA VAL A 109 -7.62 10.56 3.33
C VAL A 109 -6.79 9.61 2.47
N PRO A 110 -5.50 9.91 2.23
CA PRO A 110 -4.61 8.94 1.61
C PRO A 110 -4.32 7.82 2.61
N ILE A 111 -4.47 6.57 2.18
CA ILE A 111 -4.12 5.40 2.98
C ILE A 111 -3.15 4.51 2.19
N GLY A 112 -2.22 3.87 2.90
CA GLY A 112 -1.24 2.95 2.29
C GLY A 112 -1.81 1.55 2.01
N GLY A 113 -3.06 1.28 2.36
CA GLY A 113 -3.72 0.01 2.06
C GLY A 113 -4.15 -0.09 0.59
N GLY A 114 -4.13 -1.29 0.04
CA GLY A 114 -4.67 -1.55 -1.29
C GLY A 114 -6.06 -2.17 -1.24
N SER A 115 -6.91 -1.84 -2.21
CA SER A 115 -8.23 -2.46 -2.41
C SER A 115 -8.46 -2.82 -3.88
N ASP A 116 -9.58 -3.46 -4.17
CA ASP A 116 -9.97 -3.73 -5.56
C ASP A 116 -10.35 -2.43 -6.31
N GLY A 117 -10.69 -1.38 -5.58
CA GLY A 117 -10.89 -0.04 -6.10
C GLY A 117 -9.68 0.55 -6.83
N ASN A 118 -8.47 0.09 -6.53
CA ASN A 118 -7.27 0.46 -7.26
C ASN A 118 -7.37 0.07 -8.74
N PHE A 119 -7.88 -1.13 -9.04
CA PHE A 119 -8.00 -1.63 -10.41
C PHE A 119 -9.13 -0.96 -11.18
N THR A 120 -10.28 -0.73 -10.54
CA THR A 120 -11.40 -0.03 -11.18
C THR A 120 -11.06 1.42 -11.49
N SER A 121 -10.39 2.10 -10.57
CA SER A 121 -9.88 3.46 -10.78
C SER A 121 -8.85 3.53 -11.90
N ASP A 122 -7.92 2.57 -11.98
CA ASP A 122 -6.91 2.51 -13.05
C ASP A 122 -7.53 2.24 -14.42
N ALA A 123 -8.61 1.47 -14.47
CA ALA A 123 -9.41 1.25 -15.67
C ALA A 123 -10.27 2.47 -16.09
N GLY A 124 -10.19 3.58 -15.38
CA GLY A 124 -10.94 4.80 -15.68
C GLY A 124 -12.41 4.78 -15.21
N VAL A 125 -12.79 3.80 -14.39
CA VAL A 125 -14.13 3.74 -13.81
C VAL A 125 -14.19 4.66 -12.59
N PRO A 126 -15.18 5.58 -12.49
CA PRO A 126 -15.38 6.40 -11.30
C PRO A 126 -15.48 5.55 -10.04
N THR A 127 -14.57 5.77 -9.10
CA THR A 127 -14.41 4.87 -7.96
C THR A 127 -14.30 5.65 -6.64
N LEU A 128 -14.95 5.14 -5.62
CA LEU A 128 -14.75 5.50 -4.20
C LEU A 128 -14.46 4.24 -3.41
N ASP A 129 -13.62 4.37 -2.41
CA ASP A 129 -13.29 3.32 -1.45
C ASP A 129 -13.46 3.80 -0.01
N GLY A 130 -13.30 2.91 0.96
CA GLY A 130 -13.37 3.24 2.38
C GLY A 130 -14.78 3.58 2.87
N LEU A 131 -15.83 3.09 2.21
CA LEU A 131 -17.23 3.36 2.57
C LEU A 131 -17.76 2.47 3.71
N GLY A 132 -16.99 1.48 4.17
CA GLY A 132 -17.34 0.62 5.30
C GLY A 132 -17.39 1.34 6.64
N THR A 133 -17.59 0.58 7.73
CA THR A 133 -17.56 1.14 9.09
C THR A 133 -16.18 1.70 9.43
N SER A 134 -16.13 2.65 10.36
CA SER A 134 -14.85 3.14 10.89
C SER A 134 -14.36 2.28 12.04
N GLY A 135 -13.06 2.26 12.24
CA GLY A 135 -12.36 1.56 13.30
C GLY A 135 -10.88 1.90 13.26
N GLU A 136 -10.11 1.29 14.13
CA GLU A 136 -8.67 1.52 14.23
C GLU A 136 -7.92 0.19 14.38
N PHE A 137 -6.59 0.27 14.28
CA PHE A 137 -5.67 -0.85 14.43
C PHE A 137 -5.85 -1.98 13.41
N LEU A 138 -6.19 -1.64 12.16
CA LEU A 138 -6.34 -2.62 11.06
C LEU A 138 -5.14 -3.59 11.00
N HIS A 139 -5.44 -4.89 10.93
CA HIS A 139 -4.44 -5.98 10.95
C HIS A 139 -3.67 -6.12 12.28
N ASN A 140 -4.21 -5.61 13.38
CA ASN A 140 -3.63 -5.71 14.71
C ASN A 140 -4.56 -6.54 15.62
N PRO A 141 -4.04 -7.29 16.63
CA PRO A 141 -4.88 -7.99 17.60
C PRO A 141 -5.88 -7.11 18.38
N ASN A 142 -5.63 -5.81 18.43
CA ASN A 142 -6.51 -4.83 19.06
C ASN A 142 -7.45 -4.14 18.06
N GLU A 143 -7.60 -4.66 16.86
CA GLU A 143 -8.50 -4.10 15.84
C GLU A 143 -9.94 -4.03 16.35
N TYR A 144 -10.59 -2.89 16.14
CA TYR A 144 -11.98 -2.70 16.50
C TYR A 144 -12.74 -1.85 15.48
N ILE A 145 -14.05 -1.92 15.54
CA ILE A 145 -14.96 -1.10 14.74
C ILE A 145 -15.94 -0.34 15.64
N HIS A 146 -16.42 0.80 15.17
CA HIS A 146 -17.50 1.55 15.80
C HIS A 146 -18.86 1.01 15.34
N ILE A 147 -19.55 0.26 16.19
CA ILE A 147 -20.82 -0.40 15.87
C ILE A 147 -21.91 0.61 15.49
N ASP A 148 -22.00 1.73 16.15
CA ASP A 148 -22.95 2.82 15.87
C ASP A 148 -22.71 3.51 14.53
N HIS A 149 -21.52 3.36 13.93
CA HIS A 149 -21.25 3.84 12.58
C HIS A 149 -21.77 2.91 11.47
N ILE A 150 -22.05 1.64 11.76
CA ILE A 150 -22.51 0.66 10.75
C ILE A 150 -23.78 1.16 10.07
N ALA A 151 -24.82 1.47 10.83
CA ALA A 151 -26.10 1.90 10.28
C ALA A 151 -25.98 3.20 9.44
N ARG A 152 -25.21 4.17 9.91
CA ARG A 152 -25.02 5.46 9.22
C ARG A 152 -24.24 5.26 7.91
N ARG A 153 -23.18 4.44 7.92
CA ARG A 153 -22.38 4.12 6.72
C ARG A 153 -23.19 3.30 5.71
N THR A 154 -23.99 2.35 6.17
CA THR A 154 -24.93 1.61 5.30
C THR A 154 -25.94 2.53 4.65
N ALA A 155 -26.52 3.48 5.40
CA ALA A 155 -27.43 4.48 4.85
C ALA A 155 -26.76 5.37 3.80
N LEU A 156 -25.50 5.78 4.00
CA LEU A 156 -24.72 6.53 3.02
C LEU A 156 -24.57 5.75 1.72
N VAL A 157 -24.14 4.47 1.80
CA VAL A 157 -23.97 3.61 0.62
C VAL A 157 -25.28 3.43 -0.12
N ALA A 158 -26.37 3.16 0.60
CA ALA A 158 -27.71 3.04 -0.01
C ALA A 158 -28.14 4.30 -0.75
N LYS A 159 -27.93 5.50 -0.17
CA LYS A 159 -28.23 6.78 -0.82
C LYS A 159 -27.33 7.04 -2.03
N LEU A 160 -26.04 6.69 -1.97
CA LEU A 160 -25.15 6.77 -3.11
C LEU A 160 -25.68 5.93 -4.27
N LEU A 161 -25.99 4.67 -4.04
CA LEU A 161 -26.52 3.74 -5.06
C LEU A 161 -27.84 4.23 -5.69
N GLN A 162 -28.73 4.84 -4.89
CA GLN A 162 -30.00 5.40 -5.38
C GLN A 162 -29.80 6.68 -6.21
N SER A 163 -28.63 7.29 -6.12
CA SER A 163 -28.34 8.59 -6.72
C SER A 163 -27.44 8.51 -7.95
N LEU A 164 -26.97 7.31 -8.31
CA LEU A 164 -26.22 7.02 -9.54
C LEU A 164 -27.15 6.78 -10.70
#